data_756628914483114b04a34f3df722ae53
#
_entry.id   756628914483114b04a34f3df722ae53
#
_cell.length_a   1.000
_cell.length_b   1.000
_cell.length_c   1.000
_cell.angle_alpha   90.00
_cell.angle_beta   90.00
_cell.angle_gamma   90.00
#
_symmetry.space_group_name_H-M   'P 1'
#
loop_
_entity.id
_entity.type
_entity.pdbx_description
1 polymer ?
#
loop_
_entity_poly.entity_id
_entity_poly.type
_entity_poly.pdbx_seq_one_letter_code
_entity_poly.pdbx_strand_id
1 'polypeptide(L)'
;MVSKDPSNEPRFQIQSGPKTEVVFGIDVEGLEPGEAAIFDESALGFPIHSIREIPKGSYRVQALLHLYETFHRKDGHVVKLPMDRGEGQQWNRAPGNLYSEPLEMDIDPAKGGTLRLVMDKEIPPIPDPPETKYVKHVKIQSKLLTEFWGRPMHLGAHVLLPEGFDEHPDARYPLMILHGHFPYTFGGFREEPPDPDLKPEYSERFDWEGYNRTEQEHAYQFHKDWTGPGFPRVLAIEIQHANPYYDDSYAVNSENLGPYGDAITYELIPEIEKRFRGIGEGWARFLYGGSTGGWEALGVQVFYPDEYNGCYAACPDPIDFRAYTVVDIYKDKNAYYLDSDWKKTPRPGLRNYLGHVSATMEELNRLEHVLGTKSRSGQQWDIWEAVYSPVGEDGYPKRIFDKTTGAIDPKVAEFWRENYDLSHIIKRDWAKLGPKLEGKIHIYVGDMDNYYLNNAVYLIEEFLESTKNPHYGGEVDYGDRAEHCWNGDPTRPNATSRLRYHQMFIPRAVERMEKTAPP
;
A
#
# COMPACT_ATOMS: atom_id res chain seq x y z
N MET A 1 -3.73 -12.76 -20.45
CA MET A 1 -2.54 -13.32 -19.77
C MET A 1 -2.12 -14.58 -20.50
N VAL A 2 -0.82 -14.78 -20.66
CA VAL A 2 -0.23 -15.90 -21.41
C VAL A 2 0.88 -16.51 -20.56
N SER A 3 0.70 -17.73 -20.07
CA SER A 3 1.58 -18.38 -19.10
C SER A 3 2.10 -19.73 -19.61
N LYS A 4 3.33 -20.06 -19.21
CA LYS A 4 3.91 -21.40 -19.37
C LYS A 4 3.79 -22.25 -18.13
N ASP A 5 3.53 -21.64 -16.98
CA ASP A 5 3.43 -22.33 -15.71
C ASP A 5 2.03 -22.96 -15.52
N PRO A 6 1.92 -24.29 -15.40
CA PRO A 6 0.65 -24.97 -15.18
C PRO A 6 0.19 -24.95 -13.70
N SER A 7 0.99 -24.45 -12.76
CA SER A 7 0.76 -24.59 -11.32
C SER A 7 -0.46 -23.81 -10.81
N ASN A 8 -0.83 -22.72 -11.48
CA ASN A 8 -1.95 -21.87 -11.08
C ASN A 8 -2.66 -21.28 -12.32
N GLU A 9 -3.79 -20.59 -12.12
CA GLU A 9 -4.44 -19.81 -13.18
C GLU A 9 -3.56 -18.63 -13.60
N PRO A 10 -3.46 -18.31 -14.92
CA PRO A 10 -2.63 -17.21 -15.42
C PRO A 10 -2.88 -15.86 -14.74
N ARG A 11 -4.13 -15.56 -14.33
CA ARG A 11 -4.47 -14.31 -13.62
C ARG A 11 -3.80 -14.16 -12.26
N PHE A 12 -3.31 -15.24 -11.66
CA PHE A 12 -2.58 -15.22 -10.39
C PHE A 12 -1.07 -15.31 -10.53
N GLN A 13 -0.57 -15.29 -11.77
CA GLN A 13 0.86 -15.41 -12.08
C GLN A 13 1.49 -14.09 -12.55
N ILE A 14 0.73 -13.00 -12.48
CA ILE A 14 1.22 -11.66 -12.80
C ILE A 14 1.80 -11.04 -11.53
N GLN A 15 3.08 -10.71 -11.58
CA GLN A 15 3.88 -10.20 -10.45
C GLN A 15 4.65 -8.95 -10.85
N SER A 16 5.04 -8.14 -9.86
CA SER A 16 5.91 -7.00 -10.12
C SER A 16 7.28 -7.43 -10.62
N GLY A 17 7.77 -6.76 -11.67
CA GLY A 17 9.09 -6.99 -12.24
C GLY A 17 9.11 -7.92 -13.48
N PRO A 18 10.25 -8.00 -14.17
CA PRO A 18 10.36 -8.62 -15.50
C PRO A 18 10.28 -10.16 -15.51
N LYS A 19 10.28 -10.82 -14.35
CA LYS A 19 10.13 -12.28 -14.24
C LYS A 19 8.69 -12.76 -14.26
N THR A 20 7.73 -11.85 -14.41
CA THR A 20 6.30 -12.20 -14.47
C THR A 20 5.93 -12.97 -15.74
N GLU A 21 4.82 -13.68 -15.70
CA GLU A 21 4.17 -14.19 -16.89
C GLU A 21 3.62 -13.04 -17.75
N VAL A 22 3.39 -13.31 -19.04
CA VAL A 22 3.03 -12.27 -20.00
C VAL A 22 1.59 -11.79 -19.80
N VAL A 23 1.41 -10.47 -19.76
CA VAL A 23 0.10 -9.84 -19.70
C VAL A 23 -0.04 -8.76 -20.78
N PHE A 24 -1.24 -8.70 -21.37
CA PHE A 24 -1.65 -7.61 -22.28
C PHE A 24 -2.91 -6.95 -21.73
N GLY A 25 -2.98 -5.64 -21.85
CA GLY A 25 -4.12 -4.81 -21.44
C GLY A 25 -4.63 -3.92 -22.57
N ILE A 26 -5.95 -3.76 -22.60
CA ILE A 26 -6.65 -2.76 -23.41
C ILE A 26 -7.77 -2.13 -22.59
N ASP A 27 -8.05 -0.85 -22.83
CA ASP A 27 -9.27 -0.23 -22.32
C ASP A 27 -10.42 -0.43 -23.33
N VAL A 28 -11.60 -0.77 -22.82
CA VAL A 28 -12.80 -0.97 -23.64
C VAL A 28 -13.95 -0.13 -23.08
N GLU A 29 -14.61 0.62 -23.94
CA GLU A 29 -15.78 1.43 -23.60
C GLU A 29 -17.06 0.79 -24.17
N GLY A 30 -18.11 0.67 -23.34
CA GLY A 30 -19.44 0.26 -23.77
C GLY A 30 -19.54 -1.16 -24.32
N LEU A 31 -18.68 -2.09 -23.86
CA LEU A 31 -18.73 -3.48 -24.29
C LEU A 31 -20.02 -4.16 -23.76
N GLU A 32 -20.84 -4.62 -24.69
CA GLU A 32 -22.10 -5.29 -24.38
C GLU A 32 -21.95 -6.83 -24.36
N PRO A 33 -22.80 -7.56 -23.61
CA PRO A 33 -22.78 -9.02 -23.62
C PRO A 33 -22.88 -9.61 -25.04
N GLY A 34 -21.94 -10.50 -25.37
CA GLY A 34 -21.84 -11.12 -26.69
C GLY A 34 -20.97 -10.38 -27.71
N GLU A 35 -20.53 -9.18 -27.40
CA GLU A 35 -19.53 -8.44 -28.19
C GLU A 35 -18.11 -8.92 -27.89
N ALA A 36 -17.18 -8.61 -28.78
CA ALA A 36 -15.77 -9.01 -28.65
C ALA A 36 -14.86 -7.80 -28.48
N ALA A 37 -14.04 -7.82 -27.45
CA ALA A 37 -12.85 -6.96 -27.36
C ALA A 37 -11.69 -7.62 -28.13
N ILE A 38 -10.97 -6.82 -28.92
CA ILE A 38 -9.92 -7.32 -29.81
C ILE A 38 -8.56 -6.89 -29.28
N PHE A 39 -7.74 -7.86 -28.94
CA PHE A 39 -6.32 -7.66 -28.66
C PHE A 39 -5.53 -7.82 -29.96
N ASP A 40 -4.97 -6.74 -30.46
CA ASP A 40 -4.08 -6.72 -31.62
C ASP A 40 -2.70 -6.14 -31.24
N GLU A 41 -1.93 -5.71 -32.21
CA GLU A 41 -0.59 -5.15 -32.00
C GLU A 41 -0.57 -3.83 -31.21
N SER A 42 -1.72 -3.18 -31.05
CA SER A 42 -1.87 -1.94 -30.28
C SER A 42 -2.04 -2.19 -28.77
N ALA A 43 -2.31 -3.44 -28.36
CA ALA A 43 -2.45 -3.79 -26.97
C ALA A 43 -1.15 -3.53 -26.20
N LEU A 44 -1.26 -2.91 -25.01
CA LEU A 44 -0.14 -2.71 -24.12
C LEU A 44 0.32 -4.07 -23.57
N GLY A 45 1.61 -4.35 -23.55
CA GLY A 45 2.15 -5.62 -23.09
C GLY A 45 3.30 -5.50 -22.11
N PHE A 46 3.41 -6.50 -21.21
CA PHE A 46 4.51 -6.67 -20.27
C PHE A 46 4.75 -8.17 -19.96
N PRO A 47 5.99 -8.65 -19.81
CA PRO A 47 7.27 -7.95 -19.98
C PRO A 47 7.68 -7.73 -21.46
N ILE A 48 6.95 -8.32 -22.38
CA ILE A 48 7.10 -8.08 -23.83
C ILE A 48 6.15 -6.98 -24.29
N HIS A 49 6.51 -6.29 -25.39
CA HIS A 49 5.81 -5.09 -25.81
C HIS A 49 4.66 -5.34 -26.78
N SER A 50 4.69 -6.46 -27.50
CA SER A 50 3.71 -6.78 -28.53
C SER A 50 3.31 -8.26 -28.48
N ILE A 51 2.09 -8.55 -28.83
CA ILE A 51 1.61 -9.94 -29.00
C ILE A 51 2.42 -10.71 -30.07
N ARG A 52 3.09 -10.01 -30.98
CA ARG A 52 4.00 -10.61 -31.97
C ARG A 52 5.31 -11.11 -31.37
N GLU A 53 5.67 -10.63 -30.19
CA GLU A 53 6.90 -11.00 -29.50
C GLU A 53 6.72 -12.26 -28.62
N ILE A 54 5.51 -12.80 -28.50
CA ILE A 54 5.27 -14.04 -27.78
C ILE A 54 6.13 -15.13 -28.42
N PRO A 55 7.06 -15.77 -27.69
CA PRO A 55 7.87 -16.85 -28.26
C PRO A 55 6.97 -18.02 -28.72
N LYS A 56 7.34 -18.68 -29.82
CA LYS A 56 6.64 -19.89 -30.22
C LYS A 56 6.69 -20.94 -29.12
N GLY A 57 5.53 -21.52 -28.77
CA GLY A 57 5.44 -22.53 -27.72
C GLY A 57 4.02 -22.88 -27.33
N SER A 58 3.90 -23.78 -26.36
CA SER A 58 2.63 -24.16 -25.72
C SER A 58 2.40 -23.29 -24.51
N TYR A 59 1.19 -22.78 -24.35
CA TYR A 59 0.80 -21.82 -23.30
C TYR A 59 -0.59 -22.12 -22.77
N ARG A 60 -0.84 -21.64 -21.55
CA ARG A 60 -2.18 -21.44 -20.99
C ARG A 60 -2.54 -19.97 -21.14
N VAL A 61 -3.67 -19.70 -21.79
CA VAL A 61 -4.13 -18.33 -22.05
C VAL A 61 -5.45 -18.08 -21.35
N GLN A 62 -5.57 -16.93 -20.68
CA GLN A 62 -6.75 -16.54 -19.94
C GLN A 62 -7.09 -15.07 -20.17
N ALA A 63 -8.38 -14.77 -20.33
CA ALA A 63 -8.90 -13.42 -20.38
C ALA A 63 -9.60 -13.05 -19.07
N LEU A 64 -9.53 -11.78 -18.69
CA LEU A 64 -10.26 -11.19 -17.57
C LEU A 64 -10.76 -9.80 -17.96
N LEU A 65 -11.99 -9.49 -17.62
CA LEU A 65 -12.60 -8.18 -17.74
C LEU A 65 -12.68 -7.54 -16.37
N HIS A 66 -11.87 -6.51 -16.13
CA HIS A 66 -11.94 -5.68 -14.93
C HIS A 66 -13.05 -4.64 -15.11
N LEU A 67 -14.15 -4.81 -14.39
CA LEU A 67 -15.33 -3.95 -14.52
C LEU A 67 -15.13 -2.63 -13.79
N TYR A 68 -15.35 -1.53 -14.53
CA TYR A 68 -15.36 -0.18 -13.96
C TYR A 68 -16.79 0.31 -13.79
N GLU A 69 -17.00 1.12 -12.74
CA GLU A 69 -18.24 1.80 -12.44
C GLU A 69 -18.11 3.30 -12.67
N THR A 70 -19.23 3.97 -12.91
CA THR A 70 -19.24 5.43 -13.11
C THR A 70 -19.44 6.14 -11.78
N PHE A 71 -18.55 7.08 -11.48
CA PHE A 71 -18.60 7.93 -10.30
C PHE A 71 -18.88 9.38 -10.72
N HIS A 72 -19.85 10.01 -10.06
CA HIS A 72 -20.20 11.42 -10.22
C HIS A 72 -19.68 12.19 -9.02
N ARG A 73 -18.45 12.71 -9.12
CA ARG A 73 -17.77 13.38 -8.02
C ARG A 73 -18.40 14.75 -7.71
N LYS A 74 -18.26 15.18 -6.44
CA LYS A 74 -18.72 16.48 -5.96
C LYS A 74 -18.14 17.67 -6.73
N ASP A 75 -16.92 17.54 -7.24
CA ASP A 75 -16.25 18.56 -8.05
C ASP A 75 -16.79 18.69 -9.49
N GLY A 76 -17.77 17.87 -9.86
CA GLY A 76 -18.43 17.86 -11.17
C GLY A 76 -17.80 16.91 -12.19
N HIS A 77 -16.67 16.27 -11.87
CA HIS A 77 -16.06 15.28 -12.76
C HIS A 77 -16.83 13.95 -12.73
N VAL A 78 -16.86 13.31 -13.90
CA VAL A 78 -17.40 11.97 -14.07
C VAL A 78 -16.27 11.05 -14.49
N VAL A 79 -15.97 10.04 -13.67
CA VAL A 79 -14.85 9.12 -13.89
C VAL A 79 -15.33 7.67 -13.85
N LYS A 80 -14.61 6.79 -14.55
CA LYS A 80 -14.86 5.33 -14.55
C LYS A 80 -13.69 4.63 -13.84
N LEU A 81 -14.00 3.97 -12.73
CA LEU A 81 -13.04 3.35 -11.83
C LEU A 81 -13.59 2.03 -11.31
N PRO A 82 -12.75 1.06 -10.92
CA PRO A 82 -13.21 -0.11 -10.21
C PRO A 82 -13.69 0.26 -8.81
N MET A 83 -14.74 -0.39 -8.33
CA MET A 83 -15.21 -0.25 -6.95
C MET A 83 -14.69 -1.41 -6.12
N ASP A 84 -14.05 -1.12 -4.99
CA ASP A 84 -13.73 -2.17 -4.01
C ASP A 84 -15.00 -2.89 -3.53
N ARG A 85 -15.00 -4.21 -3.58
CA ARG A 85 -16.09 -5.09 -3.17
C ARG A 85 -15.68 -6.07 -2.08
N GLY A 86 -14.61 -5.73 -1.30
CA GLY A 86 -14.02 -6.50 -0.22
C GLY A 86 -12.71 -7.21 -0.59
N GLU A 87 -12.19 -6.99 -1.80
CA GLU A 87 -10.92 -7.55 -2.28
C GLU A 87 -9.73 -6.61 -2.15
N GLY A 88 -9.93 -5.38 -1.66
CA GLY A 88 -8.85 -4.39 -1.54
C GLY A 88 -8.27 -3.98 -2.90
N GLN A 89 -9.13 -3.77 -3.93
CA GLN A 89 -8.75 -3.35 -5.30
C GLN A 89 -7.80 -4.32 -6.05
N GLN A 90 -7.90 -5.61 -5.74
CA GLN A 90 -7.15 -6.62 -6.49
C GLN A 90 -7.93 -7.07 -7.73
N TRP A 91 -7.58 -6.51 -8.90
CA TRP A 91 -8.26 -6.74 -10.18
C TRP A 91 -8.52 -8.22 -10.52
N ASN A 92 -7.60 -9.13 -10.12
CA ASN A 92 -7.67 -10.56 -10.38
C ASN A 92 -8.59 -11.32 -9.41
N ARG A 93 -9.11 -10.66 -8.37
CA ARG A 93 -10.00 -11.23 -7.33
C ARG A 93 -11.28 -10.42 -7.12
N ALA A 94 -11.43 -9.28 -7.81
CA ALA A 94 -12.56 -8.38 -7.60
C ALA A 94 -13.90 -9.06 -7.93
N PRO A 95 -14.82 -9.19 -6.97
CA PRO A 95 -16.14 -9.78 -7.20
C PRO A 95 -16.90 -9.14 -8.34
N GLY A 96 -17.55 -9.94 -9.18
CA GLY A 96 -18.29 -9.50 -10.35
C GLY A 96 -17.44 -9.34 -11.61
N ASN A 97 -16.11 -9.32 -11.53
CA ASN A 97 -15.26 -9.38 -12.71
C ASN A 97 -15.51 -10.68 -13.49
N LEU A 98 -15.50 -10.57 -14.82
CA LEU A 98 -15.69 -11.73 -15.69
C LEU A 98 -14.34 -12.28 -16.15
N TYR A 99 -14.24 -13.60 -16.25
CA TYR A 99 -13.03 -14.26 -16.73
C TYR A 99 -13.33 -15.52 -17.55
N SER A 100 -12.36 -15.96 -18.33
CA SER A 100 -12.43 -17.21 -19.08
C SER A 100 -11.78 -18.34 -18.29
N GLU A 101 -12.18 -19.58 -18.55
CA GLU A 101 -11.33 -20.72 -18.23
C GLU A 101 -9.96 -20.59 -18.93
N PRO A 102 -8.85 -21.02 -18.32
CA PRO A 102 -7.58 -21.12 -19.01
C PRO A 102 -7.64 -22.09 -20.18
N LEU A 103 -7.19 -21.66 -21.36
CA LEU A 103 -7.15 -22.50 -22.55
C LEU A 103 -5.70 -22.88 -22.87
N GLU A 104 -5.41 -24.17 -22.96
CA GLU A 104 -4.13 -24.67 -23.43
C GLU A 104 -4.05 -24.58 -24.96
N MET A 105 -2.96 -24.02 -25.48
CA MET A 105 -2.78 -23.86 -26.91
C MET A 105 -1.33 -23.65 -27.33
N ASP A 106 -1.04 -24.01 -28.58
CA ASP A 106 0.21 -23.69 -29.23
C ASP A 106 0.12 -22.34 -29.93
N ILE A 107 1.01 -21.42 -29.57
CA ILE A 107 1.14 -20.09 -30.21
C ILE A 107 2.36 -20.10 -31.13
N ASP A 108 2.17 -19.66 -32.38
CA ASP A 108 3.21 -19.39 -33.35
C ASP A 108 2.91 -18.07 -34.06
N PRO A 109 3.43 -16.93 -33.55
CA PRO A 109 3.11 -15.60 -34.10
C PRO A 109 3.45 -15.45 -35.59
N ALA A 110 4.43 -16.22 -36.09
CA ALA A 110 4.79 -16.19 -37.51
C ALA A 110 3.72 -16.76 -38.43
N LYS A 111 2.87 -17.64 -37.91
CA LYS A 111 1.76 -18.22 -38.68
C LYS A 111 0.50 -17.37 -38.65
N GLY A 112 0.41 -16.44 -37.73
CA GLY A 112 -0.80 -15.69 -37.44
C GLY A 112 -1.93 -16.60 -36.95
N GLY A 113 -3.10 -16.02 -36.78
CA GLY A 113 -4.30 -16.72 -36.30
C GLY A 113 -5.15 -15.84 -35.40
N THR A 114 -6.33 -16.33 -35.04
CA THR A 114 -7.21 -15.67 -34.09
C THR A 114 -7.56 -16.66 -32.99
N LEU A 115 -7.31 -16.25 -31.73
CA LEU A 115 -7.77 -16.96 -30.55
C LEU A 115 -9.05 -16.28 -30.05
N ARG A 116 -10.07 -17.08 -29.74
CA ARG A 116 -11.29 -16.61 -29.09
C ARG A 116 -11.37 -17.18 -27.68
N LEU A 117 -11.43 -16.29 -26.68
CA LEU A 117 -11.71 -16.63 -25.30
C LEU A 117 -13.11 -16.11 -24.94
N VAL A 118 -13.87 -16.90 -24.18
CA VAL A 118 -15.20 -16.52 -23.70
C VAL A 118 -15.12 -16.28 -22.20
N MET A 119 -15.45 -15.08 -21.76
CA MET A 119 -15.52 -14.72 -20.34
C MET A 119 -16.92 -15.01 -19.82
N ASP A 120 -17.17 -16.27 -19.45
CA ASP A 120 -18.46 -16.77 -18.97
C ASP A 120 -18.46 -17.15 -17.48
N LYS A 121 -17.35 -16.86 -16.80
CA LYS A 121 -17.21 -17.03 -15.35
C LYS A 121 -17.23 -15.67 -14.68
N GLU A 122 -17.82 -15.62 -13.51
CA GLU A 122 -17.86 -14.42 -12.65
C GLU A 122 -17.14 -14.72 -11.33
N ILE A 123 -16.32 -13.76 -10.86
CA ILE A 123 -15.66 -13.88 -9.56
C ILE A 123 -16.74 -13.71 -8.46
N PRO A 124 -16.87 -14.69 -7.54
CA PRO A 124 -17.91 -14.68 -6.53
C PRO A 124 -17.68 -13.60 -5.45
N PRO A 125 -18.73 -13.20 -4.71
CA PRO A 125 -18.61 -12.32 -3.54
C PRO A 125 -17.67 -12.90 -2.49
N ILE A 126 -16.94 -12.01 -1.78
CA ILE A 126 -16.09 -12.36 -0.66
C ILE A 126 -16.94 -12.38 0.61
N PRO A 127 -16.93 -13.47 1.40
CA PRO A 127 -17.64 -13.51 2.67
C PRO A 127 -16.97 -12.60 3.71
N ASP A 128 -17.77 -12.01 4.59
CA ASP A 128 -17.25 -11.29 5.73
C ASP A 128 -16.39 -12.22 6.60
N PRO A 129 -15.24 -11.75 7.12
CA PRO A 129 -14.42 -12.55 8.00
C PRO A 129 -15.13 -12.85 9.33
N PRO A 130 -14.93 -14.05 9.94
CA PRO A 130 -15.55 -14.39 11.20
C PRO A 130 -14.97 -13.55 12.36
N GLU A 131 -15.83 -13.08 13.25
CA GLU A 131 -15.39 -12.49 14.52
C GLU A 131 -15.00 -13.58 15.52
N THR A 132 -14.00 -13.25 16.35
CA THR A 132 -13.58 -14.09 17.48
C THR A 132 -13.82 -13.41 18.82
N LYS A 133 -13.33 -13.98 19.94
CA LYS A 133 -13.31 -13.31 21.24
C LYS A 133 -12.55 -11.98 21.13
N TYR A 134 -11.39 -11.98 20.44
CA TYR A 134 -10.47 -10.85 20.40
C TYR A 134 -10.64 -9.99 19.16
N VAL A 135 -10.89 -10.55 18.00
CA VAL A 135 -10.98 -9.80 16.73
C VAL A 135 -12.42 -9.46 16.40
N LYS A 136 -12.69 -8.17 16.23
CA LYS A 136 -13.97 -7.61 15.82
C LYS A 136 -13.84 -6.86 14.50
N HIS A 137 -14.96 -6.68 13.80
CA HIS A 137 -15.02 -5.96 12.55
C HIS A 137 -15.94 -4.77 12.64
N VAL A 138 -15.47 -3.65 12.11
CA VAL A 138 -16.25 -2.42 12.01
C VAL A 138 -16.37 -2.05 10.55
N LYS A 139 -17.57 -1.69 10.13
CA LYS A 139 -17.83 -1.07 8.83
C LYS A 139 -18.80 0.08 9.05
N ILE A 140 -18.44 1.26 8.57
CA ILE A 140 -19.28 2.45 8.61
C ILE A 140 -19.45 3.02 7.21
N GLN A 141 -20.58 3.62 6.92
CA GLN A 141 -20.71 4.48 5.76
C GLN A 141 -20.14 5.85 6.12
N SER A 142 -19.08 6.27 5.43
CA SER A 142 -18.51 7.60 5.59
C SER A 142 -19.39 8.64 4.92
N LYS A 143 -19.77 9.67 5.66
CA LYS A 143 -20.52 10.81 5.12
C LYS A 143 -19.64 11.65 4.18
N LEU A 144 -18.41 11.93 4.61
CA LEU A 144 -17.45 12.75 3.86
C LEU A 144 -17.12 12.12 2.50
N LEU A 145 -16.80 10.82 2.49
CA LEU A 145 -16.48 10.10 1.26
C LEU A 145 -17.70 9.89 0.37
N THR A 146 -18.87 9.61 0.95
CA THR A 146 -20.14 9.48 0.21
C THR A 146 -20.47 10.78 -0.51
N GLU A 147 -20.27 11.93 0.15
CA GLU A 147 -20.47 13.25 -0.47
C GLU A 147 -19.50 13.52 -1.60
N PHE A 148 -18.21 13.17 -1.42
CA PHE A 148 -17.19 13.37 -2.45
C PHE A 148 -17.43 12.51 -3.70
N TRP A 149 -17.69 11.20 -3.50
CA TRP A 149 -17.83 10.24 -4.59
C TRP A 149 -19.22 10.18 -5.23
N GLY A 150 -20.23 10.87 -4.62
CA GLY A 150 -21.60 10.89 -5.11
C GLY A 150 -22.34 9.55 -4.98
N ARG A 151 -21.84 8.64 -4.14
CA ARG A 151 -22.42 7.32 -3.87
C ARG A 151 -22.01 6.81 -2.49
N PRO A 152 -22.71 5.82 -1.91
CA PRO A 152 -22.32 5.26 -0.62
C PRO A 152 -20.87 4.73 -0.63
N MET A 153 -20.02 5.29 0.22
CA MET A 153 -18.64 4.87 0.44
C MET A 153 -18.46 4.46 1.89
N HIS A 154 -17.65 3.43 2.11
CA HIS A 154 -17.48 2.82 3.43
C HIS A 154 -16.02 2.84 3.87
N LEU A 155 -15.82 2.94 5.16
CA LEU A 155 -14.57 2.67 5.86
C LEU A 155 -14.78 1.48 6.79
N GLY A 156 -13.72 0.72 7.02
CA GLY A 156 -13.75 -0.40 7.94
C GLY A 156 -12.51 -0.48 8.80
N ALA A 157 -12.54 -1.37 9.78
CA ALA A 157 -11.36 -1.76 10.55
C ALA A 157 -11.56 -3.13 11.18
N HIS A 158 -10.45 -3.86 11.30
CA HIS A 158 -10.35 -4.96 12.23
C HIS A 158 -9.87 -4.41 13.57
N VAL A 159 -10.51 -4.82 14.65
CA VAL A 159 -10.25 -4.32 16.01
C VAL A 159 -9.84 -5.49 16.87
N LEU A 160 -8.62 -5.44 17.41
CA LEU A 160 -8.12 -6.41 18.38
C LEU A 160 -8.36 -5.90 19.79
N LEU A 161 -9.18 -6.65 20.54
CA LEU A 161 -9.55 -6.34 21.92
C LEU A 161 -8.50 -6.87 22.91
N PRO A 162 -8.18 -6.14 23.98
CA PRO A 162 -7.26 -6.62 25.00
C PRO A 162 -7.84 -7.78 25.82
N GLU A 163 -6.97 -8.60 26.38
CA GLU A 163 -7.37 -9.60 27.36
C GLU A 163 -8.07 -8.95 28.58
N GLY A 164 -9.14 -9.55 29.04
CA GLY A 164 -9.95 -9.02 30.15
C GLY A 164 -10.91 -7.90 29.73
N PHE A 165 -11.15 -7.70 28.43
CA PHE A 165 -12.02 -6.64 27.95
C PHE A 165 -13.43 -6.71 28.54
N ASP A 166 -14.06 -7.89 28.55
CA ASP A 166 -15.43 -8.06 29.06
C ASP A 166 -15.48 -8.06 30.60
N GLU A 167 -14.41 -8.48 31.27
CA GLU A 167 -14.27 -8.51 32.71
C GLU A 167 -14.11 -7.10 33.34
N HIS A 168 -13.70 -6.11 32.55
CA HIS A 168 -13.46 -4.74 32.98
C HIS A 168 -14.33 -3.73 32.21
N PRO A 169 -15.66 -3.72 32.37
CA PRO A 169 -16.60 -2.91 31.58
C PRO A 169 -16.41 -1.40 31.70
N ASP A 170 -15.82 -0.92 32.80
CA ASP A 170 -15.57 0.50 33.05
C ASP A 170 -14.18 0.97 32.55
N ALA A 171 -13.33 0.04 32.13
CA ALA A 171 -11.99 0.38 31.65
C ALA A 171 -12.05 1.08 30.27
N ARG A 172 -11.18 2.06 30.10
CA ARG A 172 -10.93 2.72 28.81
C ARG A 172 -9.52 2.44 28.33
N TYR A 173 -9.36 2.35 27.03
CA TYR A 173 -8.14 1.86 26.42
C TYR A 173 -7.52 2.87 25.46
N PRO A 174 -6.19 3.01 25.45
CA PRO A 174 -5.51 3.74 24.37
C PRO A 174 -5.69 3.01 23.05
N LEU A 175 -5.57 3.75 21.95
CA LEU A 175 -5.76 3.24 20.59
C LEU A 175 -4.44 3.20 19.85
N MET A 176 -4.08 2.02 19.37
CA MET A 176 -2.92 1.73 18.52
C MET A 176 -3.41 1.47 17.11
N ILE A 177 -2.95 2.26 16.15
CA ILE A 177 -3.42 2.25 14.76
C ILE A 177 -2.30 1.74 13.88
N LEU A 178 -2.44 0.52 13.38
CA LEU A 178 -1.58 -0.01 12.33
C LEU A 178 -2.11 0.46 10.97
N HIS A 179 -1.27 1.19 10.28
CA HIS A 179 -1.45 1.60 8.89
C HIS A 179 -0.79 0.62 7.92
N GLY A 180 -1.34 0.52 6.71
CA GLY A 180 -0.80 -0.32 5.63
C GLY A 180 -1.87 -0.72 4.63
N HIS A 181 -1.51 -1.68 3.79
CA HIS A 181 -2.41 -2.23 2.77
C HIS A 181 -3.65 -2.89 3.36
N PHE A 182 -4.67 -3.06 2.52
CA PHE A 182 -5.97 -3.62 2.90
C PHE A 182 -5.86 -4.94 3.67
N PRO A 183 -6.27 -4.97 4.94
CA PRO A 183 -6.26 -6.19 5.73
C PRO A 183 -7.53 -7.00 5.49
N TYR A 184 -7.41 -8.30 5.20
CA TYR A 184 -8.55 -9.23 5.11
C TYR A 184 -9.00 -9.75 6.47
N THR A 185 -8.12 -9.70 7.45
CA THR A 185 -8.33 -10.03 8.87
C THR A 185 -7.28 -9.25 9.67
N PHE A 186 -7.35 -9.29 11.00
CA PHE A 186 -6.30 -8.67 11.81
C PHE A 186 -4.98 -9.43 11.59
N GLY A 187 -3.99 -8.74 11.01
CA GLY A 187 -2.73 -9.32 10.58
C GLY A 187 -1.83 -9.74 11.75
N GLY A 188 -1.06 -10.81 11.54
CA GLY A 188 -0.08 -11.26 12.53
C GLY A 188 -0.65 -11.74 13.86
N PHE A 189 -1.97 -12.00 13.97
CA PHE A 189 -2.62 -12.52 15.17
C PHE A 189 -3.31 -13.86 14.89
N ARG A 190 -3.01 -14.88 15.67
CA ARG A 190 -3.55 -16.22 15.51
C ARG A 190 -3.82 -16.87 16.86
N GLU A 191 -5.08 -17.19 17.14
CA GLU A 191 -5.50 -17.82 18.39
C GLU A 191 -5.11 -19.30 18.48
N GLU A 192 -5.09 -19.98 17.34
CA GLU A 192 -4.76 -21.41 17.24
C GLU A 192 -3.25 -21.63 17.03
N PRO A 193 -2.67 -22.74 17.54
CA PRO A 193 -1.31 -23.11 17.22
C PRO A 193 -1.06 -23.21 15.70
N PRO A 194 0.21 -23.13 15.24
CA PRO A 194 0.53 -23.36 13.85
C PRO A 194 -0.03 -24.70 13.35
N ASP A 195 -0.58 -24.70 12.13
CA ASP A 195 -1.13 -25.89 11.52
C ASP A 195 -0.01 -26.94 11.32
N PRO A 196 -0.11 -28.12 11.95
CA PRO A 196 0.91 -29.17 11.82
C PRO A 196 0.99 -29.75 10.40
N ASP A 197 -0.10 -29.67 9.64
CA ASP A 197 -0.22 -30.20 8.27
C ASP A 197 0.04 -29.13 7.20
N LEU A 198 0.43 -27.91 7.60
CA LEU A 198 0.72 -26.82 6.68
C LEU A 198 1.86 -27.22 5.74
N LYS A 199 1.58 -27.23 4.44
CA LYS A 199 2.62 -27.44 3.43
C LYS A 199 3.59 -26.26 3.45
N PRO A 200 4.89 -26.52 3.55
CA PRO A 200 5.87 -25.44 3.53
C PRO A 200 5.84 -24.73 2.17
N GLU A 201 5.91 -23.40 2.20
CA GLU A 201 6.06 -22.55 1.04
C GLU A 201 7.43 -21.87 1.10
N TYR A 202 8.11 -21.84 -0.05
CA TYR A 202 9.39 -21.17 -0.18
C TYR A 202 9.20 -19.69 -0.43
N SER A 203 9.84 -18.85 0.37
CA SER A 203 9.91 -17.42 0.13
C SER A 203 11.15 -17.07 -0.68
N GLU A 204 10.99 -16.72 -1.96
CA GLU A 204 12.10 -16.22 -2.79
C GLU A 204 12.74 -14.96 -2.20
N ARG A 205 11.94 -14.11 -1.56
CA ARG A 205 12.40 -12.86 -0.97
C ARG A 205 13.43 -13.09 0.15
N PHE A 206 13.20 -14.10 0.99
CA PHE A 206 14.01 -14.34 2.17
C PHE A 206 14.91 -15.56 2.05
N ASP A 207 14.87 -16.26 0.89
CA ASP A 207 15.56 -17.54 0.68
C ASP A 207 15.27 -18.52 1.83
N TRP A 208 13.96 -18.69 2.13
CA TRP A 208 13.52 -19.42 3.33
C TRP A 208 12.41 -20.42 3.00
N GLU A 209 12.71 -21.72 3.14
CA GLU A 209 11.72 -22.78 3.05
C GLU A 209 10.81 -22.80 4.28
N GLY A 210 9.49 -22.86 4.07
CA GLY A 210 8.49 -22.88 5.14
C GLY A 210 8.31 -21.53 5.82
N TYR A 211 8.52 -20.43 5.13
CA TYR A 211 8.31 -19.10 5.67
C TYR A 211 6.87 -18.87 6.13
N ASN A 212 5.87 -19.41 5.42
CA ASN A 212 4.46 -19.40 5.81
C ASN A 212 4.22 -20.04 7.20
N ARG A 213 4.99 -21.07 7.58
CA ARG A 213 4.94 -21.64 8.93
C ARG A 213 5.53 -20.68 9.96
N THR A 214 6.65 -20.04 9.63
CA THR A 214 7.27 -19.02 10.47
C THR A 214 6.28 -17.86 10.75
N GLU A 215 5.52 -17.43 9.75
CA GLU A 215 4.46 -16.43 9.92
C GLU A 215 3.39 -16.89 10.91
N GLN A 216 2.89 -18.15 10.79
CA GLN A 216 1.93 -18.70 11.76
C GLN A 216 2.51 -18.81 13.18
N GLU A 217 3.77 -19.21 13.32
CA GLU A 217 4.45 -19.29 14.63
C GLU A 217 4.55 -17.91 15.30
N HIS A 218 4.91 -16.89 14.54
CA HIS A 218 4.97 -15.51 15.04
C HIS A 218 3.59 -14.95 15.40
N ALA A 219 2.57 -15.22 14.57
CA ALA A 219 1.20 -14.79 14.82
C ALA A 219 0.62 -15.45 16.09
N TYR A 220 0.89 -16.74 16.30
CA TYR A 220 0.51 -17.44 17.53
C TYR A 220 1.30 -16.96 18.74
N GLN A 221 2.59 -16.64 18.58
CA GLN A 221 3.39 -16.05 19.66
C GLN A 221 2.82 -14.67 20.04
N PHE A 222 2.40 -13.87 19.07
CA PHE A 222 1.76 -12.59 19.36
C PHE A 222 0.46 -12.75 20.15
N HIS A 223 -0.38 -13.72 19.83
CA HIS A 223 -1.55 -14.04 20.65
C HIS A 223 -1.19 -14.37 22.10
N LYS A 224 -0.14 -15.18 22.32
CA LYS A 224 0.34 -15.49 23.69
C LYS A 224 0.88 -14.26 24.41
N ASP A 225 1.62 -13.41 23.70
CA ASP A 225 2.13 -12.16 24.27
C ASP A 225 0.96 -11.22 24.64
N TRP A 226 0.01 -11.04 23.71
CA TRP A 226 -1.16 -10.18 23.85
C TRP A 226 -2.06 -10.55 25.04
N THR A 227 -2.29 -11.83 25.23
CA THR A 227 -3.11 -12.37 26.33
C THR A 227 -2.31 -12.51 27.65
N GLY A 228 -0.99 -12.45 27.56
CA GLY A 228 -0.09 -12.54 28.72
C GLY A 228 -0.19 -11.35 29.67
N PRO A 229 0.20 -11.51 30.96
CA PRO A 229 0.05 -10.47 31.96
C PRO A 229 1.01 -9.28 31.77
N GLY A 230 2.07 -9.45 30.99
CA GLY A 230 3.11 -8.43 30.77
C GLY A 230 2.87 -7.53 29.56
N PHE A 231 1.85 -7.80 28.74
CA PHE A 231 1.57 -6.98 27.57
C PHE A 231 0.59 -5.84 27.91
N PRO A 232 0.79 -4.62 27.38
CA PRO A 232 -0.11 -3.50 27.62
C PRO A 232 -1.55 -3.79 27.21
N ARG A 233 -2.52 -3.31 27.96
CA ARG A 233 -3.95 -3.42 27.61
C ARG A 233 -4.37 -2.22 26.79
N VAL A 234 -4.49 -2.41 25.49
CA VAL A 234 -4.80 -1.39 24.48
C VAL A 234 -5.82 -1.94 23.48
N LEU A 235 -6.48 -1.08 22.73
CA LEU A 235 -7.11 -1.44 21.46
C LEU A 235 -6.05 -1.35 20.36
N ALA A 236 -5.98 -2.35 19.50
CA ALA A 236 -5.21 -2.25 18.28
C ALA A 236 -6.13 -2.36 17.07
N ILE A 237 -5.94 -1.53 16.05
CA ILE A 237 -6.76 -1.57 14.82
C ILE A 237 -5.91 -1.61 13.57
N GLU A 238 -6.44 -2.29 12.56
CA GLU A 238 -5.99 -2.23 11.18
C GLU A 238 -7.13 -1.68 10.31
N ILE A 239 -6.86 -0.61 9.57
CA ILE A 239 -7.89 0.14 8.86
C ILE A 239 -8.13 -0.46 7.47
N GLN A 240 -9.40 -0.60 7.08
CA GLN A 240 -9.82 -0.87 5.72
C GLN A 240 -10.29 0.44 5.08
N HIS A 241 -9.48 1.00 4.21
CA HIS A 241 -9.73 2.27 3.55
C HIS A 241 -9.40 2.23 2.04
N ALA A 242 -9.69 1.09 1.41
CA ALA A 242 -9.61 0.95 -0.03
C ALA A 242 -10.45 2.03 -0.72
N ASN A 243 -9.96 2.49 -1.85
CA ASN A 243 -10.60 3.50 -2.68
C ASN A 243 -10.66 3.03 -4.15
N PRO A 244 -11.33 3.75 -5.04
CA PRO A 244 -11.44 3.32 -6.44
C PRO A 244 -10.11 3.22 -7.21
N TYR A 245 -8.99 3.66 -6.67
CA TYR A 245 -7.66 3.57 -7.29
C TYR A 245 -6.77 2.49 -6.67
N TYR A 246 -6.96 2.17 -5.36
CA TYR A 246 -6.03 1.29 -4.66
C TYR A 246 -6.63 0.67 -3.39
N ASP A 247 -5.85 -0.23 -2.78
CA ASP A 247 -6.23 -0.97 -1.57
C ASP A 247 -6.13 -0.14 -0.28
N ASP A 248 -5.47 1.01 -0.32
CA ASP A 248 -5.42 2.02 0.75
C ASP A 248 -5.52 3.45 0.17
N SER A 249 -5.72 4.44 1.03
CA SER A 249 -5.89 5.84 0.64
C SER A 249 -4.72 6.74 1.05
N TYR A 250 -3.62 6.19 1.52
CA TYR A 250 -2.54 6.93 2.18
C TYR A 250 -3.01 7.73 3.41
N ALA A 251 -4.23 7.47 3.89
CA ALA A 251 -4.87 8.07 5.06
C ALA A 251 -4.83 9.61 5.13
N VAL A 252 -4.78 10.29 3.97
CA VAL A 252 -4.75 11.74 3.84
C VAL A 252 -5.84 12.26 2.90
N ASN A 253 -6.09 13.56 2.95
CA ASN A 253 -7.01 14.20 2.01
C ASN A 253 -6.32 14.39 0.65
N SER A 254 -7.02 14.10 -0.44
CA SER A 254 -6.52 14.19 -1.81
C SER A 254 -7.56 14.78 -2.75
N GLU A 255 -7.11 15.51 -3.78
CA GLU A 255 -8.02 16.03 -4.81
C GLU A 255 -8.70 14.91 -5.59
N ASN A 256 -8.01 13.79 -5.82
CA ASN A 256 -8.55 12.68 -6.61
C ASN A 256 -9.31 11.64 -5.78
N LEU A 257 -8.90 11.39 -4.53
CA LEU A 257 -9.50 10.38 -3.67
C LEU A 257 -10.57 10.95 -2.73
N GLY A 258 -10.51 12.23 -2.42
CA GLY A 258 -11.38 12.86 -1.44
C GLY A 258 -10.79 12.91 -0.03
N PRO A 259 -11.59 13.25 0.98
CA PRO A 259 -11.13 13.55 2.33
C PRO A 259 -10.95 12.29 3.19
N TYR A 260 -10.11 11.34 2.78
CA TYR A 260 -9.87 10.11 3.54
C TYR A 260 -9.22 10.36 4.90
N GLY A 261 -8.27 11.30 4.98
CA GLY A 261 -7.65 11.66 6.25
C GLY A 261 -8.66 12.16 7.27
N ASP A 262 -9.55 13.06 6.87
CA ASP A 262 -10.63 13.56 7.72
C ASP A 262 -11.63 12.46 8.06
N ALA A 263 -12.01 11.63 7.09
CA ALA A 263 -12.97 10.56 7.30
C ALA A 263 -12.47 9.49 8.29
N ILE A 264 -11.19 9.13 8.20
CA ILE A 264 -10.56 8.20 9.15
C ILE A 264 -10.49 8.85 10.54
N THR A 265 -9.95 10.07 10.61
CA THR A 265 -9.68 10.74 11.90
C THR A 265 -10.95 11.16 12.63
N TYR A 266 -11.98 11.63 11.90
CA TYR A 266 -13.17 12.25 12.52
C TYR A 266 -14.47 11.44 12.38
N GLU A 267 -14.50 10.37 11.55
CA GLU A 267 -15.67 9.48 11.46
C GLU A 267 -15.35 8.07 11.96
N LEU A 268 -14.31 7.38 11.43
CA LEU A 268 -14.02 5.98 11.75
C LEU A 268 -13.46 5.83 13.18
N ILE A 269 -12.40 6.55 13.53
CA ILE A 269 -11.73 6.43 14.82
C ILE A 269 -12.68 6.74 15.98
N PRO A 270 -13.45 7.85 15.99
CA PRO A 270 -14.42 8.12 17.06
C PRO A 270 -15.50 7.04 17.21
N GLU A 271 -15.94 6.43 16.10
CA GLU A 271 -16.93 5.35 16.18
C GLU A 271 -16.33 4.07 16.78
N ILE A 272 -15.07 3.74 16.47
CA ILE A 272 -14.35 2.62 17.07
C ILE A 272 -14.16 2.86 18.58
N GLU A 273 -13.67 4.03 18.97
CA GLU A 273 -13.46 4.38 20.38
C GLU A 273 -14.76 4.35 21.18
N LYS A 274 -15.85 4.82 20.60
CA LYS A 274 -17.18 4.74 21.21
C LYS A 274 -17.65 3.30 21.39
N ARG A 275 -17.48 2.44 20.39
CA ARG A 275 -17.92 1.04 20.45
C ARG A 275 -17.08 0.21 21.42
N PHE A 276 -15.78 0.44 21.47
CA PHE A 276 -14.83 -0.39 22.19
C PHE A 276 -14.15 0.32 23.35
N ARG A 277 -14.77 1.35 23.90
CA ARG A 277 -14.31 2.05 25.10
C ARG A 277 -12.89 2.62 24.97
N GLY A 278 -12.58 3.22 23.83
CA GLY A 278 -11.37 4.02 23.68
C GLY A 278 -11.34 5.23 24.62
N ILE A 279 -10.16 5.74 24.94
CA ILE A 279 -10.00 6.96 25.73
C ILE A 279 -10.61 8.16 25.00
N GLY A 280 -10.48 8.23 23.67
CA GLY A 280 -11.12 9.26 22.86
C GLY A 280 -10.34 10.57 22.76
N GLU A 281 -9.07 10.57 23.17
CA GLU A 281 -8.23 11.76 23.24
C GLU A 281 -6.93 11.57 22.45
N GLY A 282 -6.46 12.61 21.78
CA GLY A 282 -5.28 12.53 20.91
C GLY A 282 -4.01 12.05 21.62
N TRP A 283 -3.85 12.36 22.91
CA TRP A 283 -2.70 11.91 23.69
C TRP A 283 -2.63 10.37 23.89
N ALA A 284 -3.75 9.67 23.68
CA ALA A 284 -3.87 8.22 23.84
C ALA A 284 -3.96 7.47 22.48
N ARG A 285 -3.70 8.14 21.36
CA ARG A 285 -3.71 7.55 20.01
C ARG A 285 -2.32 7.53 19.42
N PHE A 286 -1.89 6.39 18.89
CA PHE A 286 -0.58 6.19 18.29
C PHE A 286 -0.69 5.52 16.93
N LEU A 287 0.26 5.86 16.06
CA LEU A 287 0.32 5.42 14.68
C LEU A 287 1.58 4.58 14.45
N TYR A 288 1.48 3.51 13.72
CA TYR A 288 2.64 2.73 13.26
C TYR A 288 2.32 2.00 11.96
N GLY A 289 3.36 1.60 11.25
CA GLY A 289 3.23 0.86 10.01
C GLY A 289 4.55 0.74 9.27
N GLY A 290 4.54 -0.03 8.20
CA GLY A 290 5.70 -0.23 7.34
C GLY A 290 5.37 0.06 5.87
N SER A 291 6.35 0.52 5.09
CA SER A 291 6.18 0.85 3.68
C SER A 291 5.14 1.95 3.49
N THR A 292 4.09 1.69 2.73
CA THR A 292 2.90 2.55 2.65
C THR A 292 2.42 2.96 4.04
N GLY A 293 2.23 1.99 4.95
CA GLY A 293 1.82 2.29 6.33
C GLY A 293 2.82 3.11 7.14
N GLY A 294 4.10 3.04 6.81
CA GLY A 294 5.13 3.92 7.38
C GLY A 294 4.95 5.37 6.93
N TRP A 295 4.68 5.59 5.64
CA TRP A 295 4.35 6.92 5.13
C TRP A 295 3.04 7.43 5.73
N GLU A 296 2.00 6.59 5.79
CA GLU A 296 0.71 6.94 6.38
C GLU A 296 0.86 7.34 7.85
N ALA A 297 1.56 6.55 8.66
CA ALA A 297 1.78 6.87 10.07
C ALA A 297 2.47 8.23 10.25
N LEU A 298 3.50 8.53 9.46
CA LEU A 298 4.19 9.82 9.51
C LEU A 298 3.33 10.95 8.92
N GLY A 299 2.68 10.73 7.78
CA GLY A 299 1.82 11.71 7.11
C GLY A 299 0.65 12.14 8.00
N VAL A 300 -0.07 11.16 8.58
CA VAL A 300 -1.17 11.41 9.51
C VAL A 300 -0.68 12.17 10.74
N GLN A 301 0.47 11.81 11.32
CA GLN A 301 1.05 12.54 12.45
C GLN A 301 1.38 13.99 12.10
N VAL A 302 1.83 14.25 10.87
CA VAL A 302 2.17 15.61 10.40
C VAL A 302 0.93 16.44 10.10
N PHE A 303 -0.07 15.85 9.44
CA PHE A 303 -1.29 16.59 9.05
C PHE A 303 -2.29 16.75 10.19
N TYR A 304 -2.29 15.83 11.16
CA TYR A 304 -3.18 15.84 12.34
C TYR A 304 -2.39 15.80 13.65
N PRO A 305 -1.45 16.75 13.90
CA PRO A 305 -0.47 16.64 14.97
C PRO A 305 -1.07 16.71 16.39
N ASP A 306 -2.27 17.23 16.55
CA ASP A 306 -2.98 17.33 17.82
C ASP A 306 -3.85 16.09 18.11
N GLU A 307 -4.17 15.30 17.06
CA GLU A 307 -5.04 14.12 17.16
C GLU A 307 -4.28 12.84 17.53
N TYR A 308 -2.93 12.86 17.43
CA TYR A 308 -2.09 11.68 17.68
C TYR A 308 -0.83 12.05 18.47
N ASN A 309 -0.36 11.12 19.30
CA ASN A 309 0.75 11.33 20.25
C ASN A 309 2.06 10.65 19.83
N GLY A 310 2.16 10.15 18.64
CA GLY A 310 3.41 9.61 18.10
C GLY A 310 3.20 8.64 16.95
N CYS A 311 4.20 8.58 16.08
CA CYS A 311 4.25 7.64 14.95
C CYS A 311 5.56 6.85 14.97
N TYR A 312 5.45 5.57 14.59
CA TYR A 312 6.56 4.65 14.40
C TYR A 312 6.52 4.16 12.95
N ALA A 313 7.27 4.86 12.10
CA ALA A 313 7.27 4.69 10.65
C ALA A 313 8.44 3.79 10.24
N ALA A 314 8.16 2.52 9.91
CA ALA A 314 9.17 1.61 9.39
C ALA A 314 9.23 1.70 7.86
N CYS A 315 10.46 1.83 7.31
CA CYS A 315 10.72 1.87 5.87
C CYS A 315 9.67 2.68 5.08
N PRO A 316 9.34 3.93 5.49
CA PRO A 316 8.26 4.68 4.87
C PRO A 316 8.48 4.85 3.37
N ASP A 317 7.42 4.81 2.58
CA ASP A 317 7.43 5.22 1.18
C ASP A 317 8.05 6.62 1.04
N PRO A 318 8.42 7.10 -0.17
CA PRO A 318 9.23 8.31 -0.29
C PRO A 318 8.64 9.51 0.46
N ILE A 319 9.28 9.90 1.57
CA ILE A 319 8.90 11.04 2.42
C ILE A 319 9.59 12.34 2.04
N ASP A 320 10.50 12.27 1.07
CA ASP A 320 11.20 13.39 0.45
C ASP A 320 11.33 13.11 -1.05
N PHE A 321 10.67 13.88 -1.87
CA PHE A 321 10.62 13.61 -3.32
C PHE A 321 11.86 14.07 -4.09
N ARG A 322 12.89 14.61 -3.42
CA ARG A 322 14.26 14.68 -3.97
C ARG A 322 14.86 13.27 -4.10
N ALA A 323 14.28 12.31 -3.40
CA ALA A 323 14.56 10.89 -3.49
C ALA A 323 13.24 10.11 -3.61
N TYR A 324 12.49 10.39 -4.67
CA TYR A 324 11.34 9.57 -5.09
C TYR A 324 11.88 8.21 -5.55
N THR A 325 12.15 7.35 -4.59
CA THR A 325 13.05 6.19 -4.66
C THR A 325 14.48 6.60 -5.10
N VAL A 326 14.74 6.64 -6.39
CA VAL A 326 16.05 7.01 -7.00
C VAL A 326 15.96 8.25 -7.92
N VAL A 327 14.83 8.94 -7.93
CA VAL A 327 14.56 10.07 -8.82
C VAL A 327 14.40 11.35 -8.01
N ASP A 328 15.15 12.41 -8.34
CA ASP A 328 14.85 13.76 -7.86
C ASP A 328 13.83 14.40 -8.82
N ILE A 329 12.52 14.29 -8.46
CA ILE A 329 11.46 14.77 -9.37
C ILE A 329 11.47 16.28 -9.59
N TYR A 330 12.26 17.03 -8.81
CA TYR A 330 12.39 18.49 -8.95
C TYR A 330 13.51 18.91 -9.90
N LYS A 331 14.50 18.02 -10.12
CA LYS A 331 15.67 18.31 -10.96
C LYS A 331 15.81 17.42 -12.17
N ASP A 332 15.44 16.15 -12.03
CA ASP A 332 15.55 15.20 -13.12
C ASP A 332 14.48 15.48 -14.19
N LYS A 333 14.84 15.23 -15.45
CA LYS A 333 13.91 15.37 -16.58
C LYS A 333 13.17 14.08 -16.90
N ASN A 334 13.72 12.95 -16.46
CA ASN A 334 13.22 11.62 -16.80
C ASN A 334 13.29 10.67 -15.61
N ALA A 335 12.18 9.98 -15.34
CA ALA A 335 12.07 9.03 -14.26
C ALA A 335 12.73 7.66 -14.57
N TYR A 336 12.89 7.32 -15.85
CA TYR A 336 13.36 5.99 -16.27
C TYR A 336 14.85 5.93 -16.56
N TYR A 337 15.44 7.06 -16.99
CA TYR A 337 16.82 7.10 -17.44
C TYR A 337 17.58 8.26 -16.78
N LEU A 338 18.86 8.02 -16.53
CA LEU A 338 19.77 9.07 -16.12
C LEU A 338 20.01 10.04 -17.28
N ASP A 339 20.12 11.33 -16.99
CA ASP A 339 20.55 12.34 -17.97
C ASP A 339 22.04 12.13 -18.28
N SER A 340 22.33 11.65 -19.48
CA SER A 340 23.68 11.34 -19.93
C SER A 340 23.77 11.48 -21.45
N ASP A 341 24.76 12.26 -21.91
CA ASP A 341 24.96 12.56 -23.34
C ASP A 341 25.48 11.36 -24.15
N TRP A 342 26.04 10.34 -23.48
CA TRP A 342 26.75 9.27 -24.17
C TRP A 342 26.09 7.89 -24.06
N LYS A 343 25.22 7.69 -23.05
CA LYS A 343 24.57 6.39 -22.81
C LYS A 343 23.21 6.56 -22.16
N LYS A 344 22.20 5.92 -22.72
CA LYS A 344 20.89 5.76 -22.09
C LYS A 344 21.00 4.72 -20.95
N THR A 345 21.15 5.18 -19.72
CA THR A 345 21.33 4.32 -18.53
C THR A 345 20.01 4.22 -17.77
N PRO A 346 19.38 3.02 -17.67
CA PRO A 346 18.13 2.86 -16.95
C PRO A 346 18.35 3.08 -15.45
N ARG A 347 17.36 3.70 -14.80
CA ARG A 347 17.34 3.83 -13.34
C ARG A 347 16.88 2.53 -12.71
N PRO A 348 17.53 2.07 -11.63
CA PRO A 348 17.06 0.91 -10.88
C PRO A 348 15.72 1.24 -10.21
N GLY A 349 14.83 0.25 -10.13
CA GLY A 349 13.55 0.36 -9.42
C GLY A 349 13.47 -0.56 -8.22
N LEU A 350 14.09 -1.74 -8.32
CA LEU A 350 14.12 -2.74 -7.26
C LEU A 350 15.50 -3.38 -7.17
N ARG A 351 16.00 -3.59 -5.94
CA ARG A 351 17.27 -4.29 -5.66
C ARG A 351 17.09 -5.33 -4.56
N ASN A 352 18.03 -6.28 -4.48
CA ASN A 352 18.18 -7.15 -3.32
C ASN A 352 19.21 -6.56 -2.30
N TYR A 353 19.38 -7.20 -1.16
CA TYR A 353 20.32 -6.76 -0.10
C TYR A 353 21.79 -6.72 -0.53
N LEU A 354 22.17 -7.39 -1.62
CA LEU A 354 23.50 -7.31 -2.21
C LEU A 354 23.64 -6.12 -3.17
N GLY A 355 22.57 -5.38 -3.44
CA GLY A 355 22.54 -4.27 -4.38
C GLY A 355 22.31 -4.66 -5.84
N HIS A 356 22.02 -5.93 -6.13
CA HIS A 356 21.70 -6.36 -7.49
C HIS A 356 20.32 -5.87 -7.89
N VAL A 357 20.25 -5.17 -9.02
CA VAL A 357 19.00 -4.63 -9.57
C VAL A 357 18.19 -5.78 -10.17
N SER A 358 16.96 -5.96 -9.72
CA SER A 358 16.03 -6.97 -10.20
C SER A 358 14.94 -6.41 -11.13
N ALA A 359 14.66 -5.11 -11.04
CA ALA A 359 13.77 -4.39 -11.95
C ALA A 359 14.19 -2.93 -12.09
N THR A 360 13.91 -2.33 -13.23
CA THR A 360 14.09 -0.89 -13.49
C THR A 360 12.82 -0.11 -13.21
N MET A 361 12.95 1.22 -13.10
CA MET A 361 11.81 2.14 -12.97
C MET A 361 10.81 2.00 -14.13
N GLU A 362 11.33 1.84 -15.36
CA GLU A 362 10.48 1.66 -16.55
C GLU A 362 9.69 0.35 -16.48
N GLU A 363 10.31 -0.77 -16.11
CA GLU A 363 9.65 -2.07 -16.02
C GLU A 363 8.52 -2.08 -14.99
N LEU A 364 8.74 -1.50 -13.79
CA LEU A 364 7.70 -1.42 -12.75
C LEU A 364 6.49 -0.59 -13.22
N ASN A 365 6.74 0.60 -13.77
CA ASN A 365 5.68 1.48 -14.23
C ASN A 365 4.97 0.99 -15.50
N ARG A 366 5.68 0.23 -16.36
CA ARG A 366 5.08 -0.35 -17.54
C ARG A 366 4.07 -1.44 -17.20
N LEU A 367 4.37 -2.31 -16.24
CA LEU A 367 3.40 -3.29 -15.77
C LEU A 367 2.10 -2.62 -15.33
N GLU A 368 2.21 -1.57 -14.49
CA GLU A 368 1.03 -0.84 -14.02
C GLU A 368 0.24 -0.24 -15.18
N HIS A 369 0.93 0.36 -16.17
CA HIS A 369 0.27 0.93 -17.35
C HIS A 369 -0.47 -0.13 -18.20
N VAL A 370 -0.02 -1.38 -18.20
CA VAL A 370 -0.71 -2.50 -18.85
C VAL A 370 -1.94 -2.94 -18.07
N LEU A 371 -1.87 -2.94 -16.73
CA LEU A 371 -2.98 -3.33 -15.86
C LEU A 371 -4.10 -2.28 -15.82
N GLY A 372 -3.77 -0.99 -16.00
CA GLY A 372 -4.77 0.07 -16.07
C GLY A 372 -4.18 1.40 -16.49
N THR A 373 -4.81 2.07 -17.46
CA THR A 373 -4.44 3.45 -17.82
C THR A 373 -5.04 4.44 -16.82
N LYS A 374 -4.61 5.73 -16.87
CA LYS A 374 -5.15 6.83 -16.03
C LYS A 374 -5.05 6.56 -14.52
N SER A 375 -3.94 5.98 -14.08
CA SER A 375 -3.66 5.61 -12.68
C SER A 375 -4.68 4.61 -12.09
N ARG A 376 -5.23 3.69 -12.92
CA ARG A 376 -6.27 2.73 -12.54
C ARG A 376 -5.77 1.29 -12.40
N SER A 377 -4.47 1.09 -12.35
CA SER A 377 -3.88 -0.26 -12.26
C SER A 377 -4.17 -0.98 -10.94
N GLY A 378 -4.53 -0.25 -9.88
CA GLY A 378 -4.59 -0.79 -8.52
C GLY A 378 -3.21 -1.13 -7.97
N GLN A 379 -2.15 -0.43 -8.39
CA GLN A 379 -0.77 -0.68 -8.00
C GLN A 379 -0.08 0.57 -7.43
N GLN A 380 1.11 0.38 -6.86
CA GLN A 380 1.82 1.33 -6.00
C GLN A 380 2.18 2.67 -6.66
N TRP A 381 2.69 2.67 -7.89
CA TRP A 381 3.09 3.91 -8.56
C TRP A 381 1.89 4.74 -9.01
N ASP A 382 0.82 4.06 -9.39
CA ASP A 382 -0.43 4.70 -9.79
C ASP A 382 -1.17 5.30 -8.57
N ILE A 383 -1.12 4.66 -7.37
CA ILE A 383 -1.72 5.28 -6.19
C ILE A 383 -0.95 6.53 -5.76
N TRP A 384 0.38 6.56 -5.86
CA TRP A 384 1.13 7.78 -5.56
C TRP A 384 0.69 8.94 -6.48
N GLU A 385 0.48 8.66 -7.78
CA GLU A 385 -0.12 9.67 -8.68
C GLU A 385 -1.53 10.06 -8.22
N ALA A 386 -2.37 9.10 -7.87
CA ALA A 386 -3.75 9.37 -7.49
C ALA A 386 -3.86 10.17 -6.18
N VAL A 387 -3.01 9.89 -5.20
CA VAL A 387 -2.99 10.63 -3.92
C VAL A 387 -2.40 12.02 -4.09
N TYR A 388 -1.20 12.09 -4.70
CA TYR A 388 -0.37 13.29 -4.61
C TYR A 388 -0.60 14.28 -5.76
N SER A 389 -1.19 13.88 -6.88
CA SER A 389 -1.36 14.75 -8.04
C SER A 389 -2.60 15.62 -7.97
N PRO A 390 -2.56 16.80 -8.61
CA PRO A 390 -3.78 17.57 -8.85
C PRO A 390 -4.70 16.82 -9.82
N VAL A 391 -6.00 17.09 -9.75
CA VAL A 391 -6.98 16.55 -10.68
C VAL A 391 -6.78 17.13 -12.09
N GLY A 392 -6.86 16.27 -13.11
CA GLY A 392 -6.84 16.67 -14.51
C GLY A 392 -8.18 17.17 -15.02
N GLU A 393 -8.21 17.79 -16.19
CA GLU A 393 -9.43 18.27 -16.83
C GLU A 393 -10.42 17.13 -17.15
N ASP A 394 -9.93 15.92 -17.32
CA ASP A 394 -10.71 14.70 -17.55
C ASP A 394 -11.16 14.01 -16.26
N GLY A 395 -10.86 14.60 -15.09
CA GLY A 395 -11.22 14.09 -13.77
C GLY A 395 -10.28 13.03 -13.21
N TYR A 396 -9.26 12.59 -13.96
CA TYR A 396 -8.25 11.65 -13.50
C TYR A 396 -7.00 12.37 -12.98
N PRO A 397 -6.12 11.69 -12.22
CA PRO A 397 -4.88 12.28 -11.73
C PRO A 397 -3.98 12.77 -12.87
N LYS A 398 -3.39 13.96 -12.72
CA LYS A 398 -2.30 14.38 -13.62
C LYS A 398 -1.07 13.53 -13.34
N ARG A 399 -0.45 13.02 -14.40
CA ARG A 399 0.74 12.17 -14.27
C ARG A 399 1.95 12.97 -13.81
N ILE A 400 2.69 12.43 -12.84
CA ILE A 400 3.99 12.99 -12.45
C ILE A 400 5.03 12.81 -13.56
N PHE A 401 4.93 11.72 -14.32
CA PHE A 401 5.69 11.49 -15.54
C PHE A 401 4.89 10.70 -16.56
N ASP A 402 5.20 10.88 -17.83
CA ASP A 402 4.62 10.09 -18.91
C ASP A 402 5.04 8.62 -18.79
N LYS A 403 4.07 7.70 -18.68
CA LYS A 403 4.33 6.26 -18.44
C LYS A 403 5.05 5.56 -19.61
N THR A 404 5.04 6.15 -20.80
CA THR A 404 5.73 5.60 -21.98
C THR A 404 7.16 6.11 -22.10
N THR A 405 7.38 7.38 -21.82
CA THR A 405 8.68 8.03 -22.06
C THR A 405 9.48 8.31 -20.80
N GLY A 406 8.83 8.31 -19.62
CA GLY A 406 9.41 8.68 -18.35
C GLY A 406 9.61 10.20 -18.17
N ALA A 407 9.15 11.05 -19.10
CA ALA A 407 9.30 12.50 -19.02
C ALA A 407 8.52 13.08 -17.84
N ILE A 408 9.21 13.77 -16.93
CA ILE A 408 8.64 14.33 -15.69
C ILE A 408 7.92 15.65 -16.00
N ASP A 409 6.72 15.83 -15.41
CA ASP A 409 6.01 17.11 -15.41
C ASP A 409 6.42 17.96 -14.19
N PRO A 410 7.20 19.05 -14.39
CA PRO A 410 7.68 19.87 -13.28
C PRO A 410 6.57 20.63 -12.54
N LYS A 411 5.40 20.83 -13.16
CA LYS A 411 4.27 21.49 -12.50
C LYS A 411 3.56 20.54 -11.54
N VAL A 412 3.44 19.28 -11.91
CA VAL A 412 2.93 18.25 -11.03
C VAL A 412 3.91 17.98 -9.89
N ALA A 413 5.22 17.95 -10.18
CA ALA A 413 6.25 17.81 -9.16
C ALA A 413 6.19 18.94 -8.12
N GLU A 414 5.98 20.19 -8.55
CA GLU A 414 5.82 21.33 -7.65
C GLU A 414 4.58 21.20 -6.76
N PHE A 415 3.46 20.73 -7.32
CA PHE A 415 2.24 20.47 -6.55
C PHE A 415 2.47 19.37 -5.48
N TRP A 416 3.17 18.30 -5.83
CA TRP A 416 3.56 17.25 -4.88
C TRP A 416 4.43 17.81 -3.75
N ARG A 417 5.41 18.66 -4.08
CA ARG A 417 6.29 19.28 -3.09
C ARG A 417 5.52 20.04 -2.03
N GLU A 418 4.62 20.92 -2.47
CA GLU A 418 3.90 21.82 -1.56
C GLU A 418 2.85 21.11 -0.70
N ASN A 419 2.29 19.97 -1.17
CA ASN A 419 1.14 19.35 -0.54
C ASN A 419 1.44 17.98 0.11
N TYR A 420 2.45 17.24 -0.35
CA TYR A 420 2.66 15.86 0.09
C TYR A 420 4.12 15.47 0.37
N ASP A 421 5.12 16.26 0.00
CA ASP A 421 6.51 16.04 0.42
C ASP A 421 6.63 16.32 1.92
N LEU A 422 6.60 15.27 2.74
CA LEU A 422 6.58 15.40 4.19
C LEU A 422 7.84 16.08 4.73
N SER A 423 9.00 15.81 4.14
CA SER A 423 10.26 16.47 4.49
C SER A 423 10.21 17.98 4.23
N HIS A 424 9.71 18.37 3.05
CA HIS A 424 9.51 19.77 2.70
C HIS A 424 8.52 20.47 3.64
N ILE A 425 7.35 19.83 3.89
CA ILE A 425 6.29 20.38 4.74
C ILE A 425 6.79 20.57 6.17
N ILE A 426 7.42 19.55 6.76
CA ILE A 426 7.97 19.62 8.11
C ILE A 426 9.00 20.75 8.20
N LYS A 427 9.91 20.84 7.23
CA LYS A 427 10.95 21.88 7.18
C LYS A 427 10.36 23.28 7.00
N ARG A 428 9.44 23.46 6.06
CA ARG A 428 8.78 24.73 5.77
C ARG A 428 8.02 25.26 6.99
N ASP A 429 7.30 24.38 7.67
CA ASP A 429 6.34 24.73 8.70
C ASP A 429 6.84 24.42 10.13
N TRP A 430 8.16 24.15 10.32
CA TRP A 430 8.72 23.72 11.60
C TRP A 430 8.38 24.64 12.78
N ALA A 431 8.38 25.94 12.56
CA ALA A 431 8.03 26.91 13.61
C ALA A 431 6.63 26.68 14.20
N LYS A 432 5.71 26.13 13.39
CA LYS A 432 4.33 25.79 13.80
C LYS A 432 4.19 24.32 14.20
N LEU A 433 4.79 23.42 13.44
CA LEU A 433 4.67 21.98 13.63
C LEU A 433 5.61 21.45 14.72
N GLY A 434 6.83 21.99 14.83
CA GLY A 434 7.84 21.49 15.76
C GLY A 434 7.34 21.32 17.20
N PRO A 435 6.69 22.34 17.81
CA PRO A 435 6.13 22.21 19.16
C PRO A 435 5.07 21.12 19.32
N LYS A 436 4.40 20.74 18.23
CA LYS A 436 3.37 19.70 18.23
C LYS A 436 3.93 18.31 17.90
N LEU A 437 5.10 18.25 17.27
CA LEU A 437 5.76 17.02 16.79
C LEU A 437 6.92 16.58 17.70
N GLU A 438 7.29 17.37 18.71
CA GLU A 438 8.40 17.07 19.62
C GLU A 438 8.23 15.67 20.25
N GLY A 439 9.23 14.82 20.01
CA GLY A 439 9.26 13.43 20.46
C GLY A 439 8.23 12.49 19.84
N LYS A 440 7.53 12.89 18.76
CA LYS A 440 6.49 12.08 18.11
C LYS A 440 6.96 11.34 16.84
N ILE A 441 8.09 11.73 16.27
CA ILE A 441 8.59 11.18 14.99
C ILE A 441 9.64 10.11 15.27
N HIS A 442 9.34 8.85 14.90
CA HIS A 442 10.27 7.73 14.95
C HIS A 442 10.28 7.04 13.60
N ILE A 443 11.45 6.94 12.96
CA ILE A 443 11.63 6.39 11.62
C ILE A 443 12.68 5.29 11.65
N TYR A 444 12.39 4.15 11.02
CA TYR A 444 13.26 2.99 10.93
C TYR A 444 13.37 2.56 9.47
N VAL A 445 14.57 2.31 8.97
CA VAL A 445 14.74 1.84 7.59
C VAL A 445 15.99 0.97 7.46
N GLY A 446 15.90 -0.07 6.63
CA GLY A 446 17.09 -0.82 6.23
C GLY A 446 17.95 0.01 5.27
N ASP A 447 19.27 0.04 5.46
CA ASP A 447 20.18 0.77 4.56
C ASP A 447 20.29 0.13 3.17
N MET A 448 19.80 -1.12 3.03
CA MET A 448 19.66 -1.84 1.77
C MET A 448 18.19 -2.05 1.37
N ASP A 449 17.31 -1.11 1.77
CA ASP A 449 15.90 -1.16 1.38
C ASP A 449 15.74 -1.47 -0.12
N ASN A 450 14.87 -2.43 -0.43
CA ASN A 450 14.71 -2.97 -1.78
C ASN A 450 14.22 -1.91 -2.79
N TYR A 451 13.44 -0.92 -2.32
CA TYR A 451 12.89 0.17 -3.12
C TYR A 451 13.65 1.48 -2.97
N TYR A 452 14.85 1.45 -2.34
CA TYR A 452 15.69 2.63 -2.10
C TYR A 452 15.05 3.68 -1.17
N LEU A 453 14.11 3.31 -0.31
CA LEU A 453 13.38 4.23 0.57
C LEU A 453 14.27 4.88 1.63
N ASN A 454 15.39 4.24 1.97
CA ASN A 454 16.44 4.82 2.82
C ASN A 454 16.98 6.15 2.29
N ASN A 455 16.95 6.39 0.97
CA ASN A 455 17.43 7.63 0.38
C ASN A 455 16.64 8.87 0.87
N ALA A 456 15.32 8.77 0.94
CA ALA A 456 14.47 9.84 1.44
C ALA A 456 14.64 10.05 2.95
N VAL A 457 14.90 8.97 3.71
CA VAL A 457 15.11 9.04 5.16
C VAL A 457 16.40 9.79 5.49
N TYR A 458 17.51 9.57 4.77
CA TYR A 458 18.74 10.33 4.96
C TYR A 458 18.53 11.86 4.83
N LEU A 459 17.66 12.27 3.89
CA LEU A 459 17.42 13.69 3.63
C LEU A 459 16.57 14.36 4.72
N ILE A 460 15.60 13.66 5.29
CA ILE A 460 14.80 14.22 6.39
C ILE A 460 15.56 14.20 7.71
N GLU A 461 16.36 13.15 7.98
CA GLU A 461 17.17 13.05 9.18
C GLU A 461 18.12 14.26 9.33
N GLU A 462 18.82 14.63 8.24
CA GLU A 462 19.69 15.82 8.24
C GLU A 462 18.98 17.07 8.77
N PHE A 463 17.72 17.26 8.38
CA PHE A 463 16.91 18.37 8.88
C PHE A 463 16.48 18.16 10.34
N LEU A 464 15.93 17.01 10.69
CA LEU A 464 15.42 16.72 12.03
C LEU A 464 16.50 16.91 13.09
N GLU A 465 17.69 16.37 12.87
CA GLU A 465 18.85 16.50 13.77
C GLU A 465 19.35 17.95 13.87
N SER A 466 19.13 18.79 12.86
CA SER A 466 19.50 20.21 12.87
C SER A 466 18.55 21.08 13.68
N THR A 467 17.36 20.60 14.04
CA THR A 467 16.32 21.38 14.74
C THR A 467 16.73 21.75 16.17
N LYS A 468 16.33 22.93 16.66
CA LYS A 468 16.77 23.45 17.98
C LYS A 468 15.65 24.02 18.86
N ASN A 469 14.60 24.54 18.28
CA ASN A 469 13.56 25.24 19.02
C ASN A 469 12.15 24.88 18.49
N PRO A 470 11.61 23.71 18.92
CA PRO A 470 12.25 22.66 19.70
C PRO A 470 13.21 21.82 18.85
N HIS A 471 14.07 21.02 19.51
CA HIS A 471 14.67 19.85 18.87
C HIS A 471 13.57 18.81 18.65
N TYR A 472 13.62 18.06 17.53
CA TYR A 472 12.53 17.11 17.21
C TYR A 472 12.33 15.99 18.25
N GLY A 473 13.42 15.60 18.97
CA GLY A 473 13.37 14.72 20.14
C GLY A 473 12.83 13.32 19.88
N GLY A 474 12.79 12.91 18.64
CA GLY A 474 12.38 11.57 18.21
C GLY A 474 13.57 10.66 17.93
N GLU A 475 13.44 9.77 16.95
CA GLU A 475 14.46 8.78 16.60
C GLU A 475 14.44 8.50 15.10
N VAL A 476 15.64 8.41 14.49
CA VAL A 476 15.84 7.83 13.16
C VAL A 476 16.90 6.75 13.31
N ASP A 477 16.63 5.51 12.88
CA ASP A 477 17.53 4.39 13.04
C ASP A 477 17.61 3.53 11.77
N TYR A 478 18.78 2.93 11.53
CA TYR A 478 19.10 2.20 10.30
C TYR A 478 19.50 0.77 10.60
N GLY A 479 18.89 -0.17 9.88
CA GLY A 479 19.29 -1.57 9.90
C GLY A 479 20.48 -1.83 8.98
N ASP A 480 21.64 -2.27 9.55
CA ASP A 480 22.81 -2.63 8.77
C ASP A 480 22.47 -3.77 7.80
N ARG A 481 22.59 -3.50 6.49
CA ARG A 481 22.23 -4.37 5.37
C ARG A 481 20.82 -4.97 5.43
N ALA A 482 19.95 -4.36 6.23
CA ALA A 482 18.56 -4.75 6.31
C ALA A 482 17.78 -4.29 5.07
N GLU A 483 16.81 -5.09 4.70
CA GLU A 483 15.95 -4.88 3.54
C GLU A 483 14.67 -4.14 3.92
N HIS A 484 13.78 -4.04 2.96
CA HIS A 484 12.47 -3.40 3.12
C HIS A 484 11.65 -3.97 4.30
N CYS A 485 10.98 -3.10 5.02
CA CYS A 485 10.21 -3.37 6.24
C CYS A 485 11.05 -3.73 7.49
N TRP A 486 12.31 -3.29 7.56
CA TRP A 486 13.03 -3.31 8.83
C TRP A 486 12.38 -2.32 9.82
N ASN A 487 12.15 -2.78 11.05
CA ASN A 487 11.32 -2.09 12.04
C ASN A 487 12.08 -1.61 13.30
N GLY A 488 13.41 -1.57 13.24
CA GLY A 488 14.22 -1.14 14.38
C GLY A 488 14.63 -2.25 15.36
N ASP A 489 14.42 -3.54 15.04
CA ASP A 489 14.89 -4.66 15.84
C ASP A 489 16.23 -5.20 15.31
N PRO A 490 17.39 -4.83 15.93
CA PRO A 490 18.70 -5.31 15.49
C PRO A 490 18.99 -6.74 15.99
N THR A 491 18.14 -7.32 16.82
CA THR A 491 18.38 -8.63 17.46
C THR A 491 17.91 -9.80 16.61
N ARG A 492 17.17 -9.52 15.53
CA ARG A 492 16.58 -10.53 14.66
C ARG A 492 16.83 -10.22 13.18
N PRO A 493 16.93 -11.26 12.32
CA PRO A 493 16.92 -11.06 10.88
C PRO A 493 15.67 -10.31 10.42
N ASN A 494 15.78 -9.50 9.37
CA ASN A 494 14.66 -8.74 8.82
C ASN A 494 13.44 -9.61 8.51
N ALA A 495 13.65 -10.82 8.00
CA ALA A 495 12.58 -11.78 7.70
C ALA A 495 11.66 -12.09 8.89
N THR A 496 12.17 -12.04 10.12
CA THR A 496 11.40 -12.33 11.34
C THR A 496 11.11 -11.09 12.17
N SER A 497 11.94 -10.05 12.13
CA SER A 497 11.67 -8.80 12.85
C SER A 497 10.40 -8.11 12.33
N ARG A 498 10.21 -8.10 11.01
CA ARG A 498 9.03 -7.53 10.36
C ARG A 498 7.69 -8.17 10.76
N LEU A 499 7.70 -9.37 11.29
CA LEU A 499 6.50 -10.06 11.80
C LEU A 499 6.12 -9.63 13.23
N ARG A 500 6.78 -8.61 13.79
CA ARG A 500 6.69 -8.23 15.20
C ARG A 500 6.39 -6.74 15.42
N TYR A 501 5.73 -6.09 14.49
CA TYR A 501 5.42 -4.65 14.60
C TYR A 501 4.64 -4.33 15.88
N HIS A 502 3.61 -5.11 16.20
CA HIS A 502 2.82 -4.91 17.40
C HIS A 502 3.65 -5.03 18.69
N GLN A 503 4.49 -6.07 18.78
CA GLN A 503 5.34 -6.30 19.95
C GLN A 503 6.44 -5.25 20.06
N MET A 504 6.88 -4.66 18.95
CA MET A 504 7.90 -3.61 18.93
C MET A 504 7.33 -2.26 19.33
N PHE A 505 6.21 -1.86 18.74
CA PHE A 505 5.77 -0.47 18.81
C PHE A 505 4.74 -0.20 19.91
N ILE A 506 3.85 -1.16 20.23
CA ILE A 506 2.83 -0.94 21.27
C ILE A 506 3.44 -0.66 22.66
N PRO A 507 4.42 -1.42 23.15
CA PRO A 507 5.04 -1.10 24.45
C PRO A 507 5.71 0.29 24.47
N ARG A 508 6.39 0.68 23.37
CA ARG A 508 7.04 2.00 23.25
C ARG A 508 6.03 3.14 23.23
N ALA A 509 4.91 2.94 22.52
CA ALA A 509 3.81 3.89 22.50
C ALA A 509 3.20 4.11 23.90
N VAL A 510 2.98 3.00 24.63
CA VAL A 510 2.45 3.09 26.01
C VAL A 510 3.44 3.77 26.94
N GLU A 511 4.73 3.47 26.87
CA GLU A 511 5.77 4.15 27.64
C GLU A 511 5.76 5.68 27.40
N ARG A 512 5.62 6.10 26.14
CA ARG A 512 5.48 7.52 25.81
C ARG A 512 4.19 8.10 26.36
N MET A 513 3.07 7.39 26.19
CA MET A 513 1.77 7.81 26.70
C MET A 513 1.83 8.09 28.21
N GLU A 514 2.41 7.19 29.00
CA GLU A 514 2.55 7.35 30.44
C GLU A 514 3.37 8.58 30.84
N LYS A 515 4.35 8.97 30.02
CA LYS A 515 5.17 10.17 30.25
C LYS A 515 4.47 11.47 29.85
N THR A 516 3.50 11.41 28.93
CA THR A 516 2.89 12.60 28.30
C THR A 516 1.39 12.74 28.58
N ALA A 517 0.78 11.77 29.27
CA ALA A 517 -0.64 11.82 29.65
C ALA A 517 -0.91 13.06 30.52
N PRO A 518 -2.04 13.73 30.32
CA PRO A 518 -2.47 14.79 31.21
C PRO A 518 -2.64 14.25 32.65
N PRO A 519 -2.39 15.08 33.70
CA PRO A 519 -2.50 14.68 35.06
C PRO A 519 -3.94 14.31 35.47
#